data_19ce9abd14280dc2528161ddcb2dbe14
#
_entry.id   19ce9abd14280dc2528161ddcb2dbe14
#
_cell.length_a   1.000
_cell.length_b   1.000
_cell.length_c   1.000
_cell.angle_alpha   90.00
_cell.angle_beta   90.00
_cell.angle_gamma   90.00
#
_symmetry.space_group_name_H-M   'P 1'
#
loop_
_entity.id
_entity.type
_entity.pdbx_description
1 polymer ?
#
loop_
_entity_poly.entity_id
_entity_poly.type
_entity_poly.pdbx_seq_one_letter_code
_entity_poly.pdbx_strand_id
1 'polypeptide(L)'
;NNELTSSDFLEENFFTAEDSVSEYVELTTQSRFNQFYKVKRFGRWFILKGLKPEYASEALYVSLLKKEFELSAELSHPNIVVTILKEDNPRIGPAIMMEYIDGMTLNEFLATNPTVEQRQKVVLQLLDAMQYIHSKQITHRDLKPSNILITRNGLNVKIIDFGLADADNYAIFKQPAGTVSYAAPEQMTSGAMIDCRTDIYSFGLILNEIFPKKYGTIVRKCTQSDPSHRYANAADIQHAIHRQTQLRKLILPIILSVLLLTALFFLLFNRTNDANTYSNPQQAMIDEAFTEIDKIYRPYMDSLTQGLFVYR
;
A
#
# COMPACT_ATOMS: atom_id res chain seq x y z
N ASN A 1 42.05 50.24 24.76
CA ASN A 1 40.98 49.98 23.77
C ASN A 1 41.19 48.57 23.19
N ASN A 2 40.51 47.59 23.78
CA ASN A 2 40.37 46.26 23.16
C ASN A 2 39.17 46.32 22.23
N GLU A 3 39.45 46.38 20.91
CA GLU A 3 38.42 46.11 19.91
C GLU A 3 38.15 44.61 19.92
N LEU A 4 36.99 44.22 20.41
CA LEU A 4 36.44 42.85 20.25
C LEU A 4 36.22 42.63 18.77
N THR A 5 36.90 41.64 18.19
CA THR A 5 36.77 41.29 16.77
C THR A 5 35.46 40.51 16.59
N SER A 6 34.87 40.58 15.39
CA SER A 6 33.62 39.87 15.04
C SER A 6 33.72 38.35 15.17
N SER A 7 34.94 37.79 15.30
CA SER A 7 35.19 36.38 15.62
C SER A 7 34.88 36.02 17.07
N ASP A 8 35.07 36.96 18.02
CA ASP A 8 34.84 36.71 19.42
C ASP A 8 33.33 36.62 19.78
N PHE A 9 32.44 37.18 18.93
CA PHE A 9 30.99 37.06 19.04
C PHE A 9 30.42 35.74 18.54
N LEU A 10 31.17 34.96 17.76
CA LEU A 10 30.69 33.72 17.17
C LEU A 10 31.07 32.48 18.01
N GLU A 11 32.04 32.58 18.93
CA GLU A 11 32.46 31.42 19.72
C GLU A 11 31.74 31.26 21.09
N GLU A 12 31.13 32.30 21.65
CA GLU A 12 30.57 32.23 23.02
C GLU A 12 29.10 31.88 23.14
N ASN A 13 28.33 31.71 22.04
CA ASN A 13 26.90 31.47 22.11
C ASN A 13 26.37 30.30 21.26
N PHE A 14 27.21 29.36 20.90
CA PHE A 14 26.68 28.12 20.32
C PHE A 14 26.37 27.11 21.44
N PHE A 15 25.08 26.97 21.69
CA PHE A 15 24.38 26.09 22.61
C PHE A 15 25.17 24.83 22.98
N THR A 16 25.45 24.64 24.25
CA THR A 16 25.79 23.33 24.79
C THR A 16 24.55 22.45 24.68
N ALA A 17 24.72 21.20 24.28
CA ALA A 17 23.61 20.25 24.09
C ALA A 17 22.72 20.07 25.33
N GLU A 18 23.22 20.42 26.52
CA GLU A 18 22.51 20.35 27.80
C GLU A 18 21.43 21.42 27.98
N ASP A 19 21.63 22.64 27.44
CA ASP A 19 20.73 23.78 27.75
C ASP A 19 19.40 23.77 26.97
N SER A 20 19.20 22.85 26.01
CA SER A 20 18.11 22.96 25.09
C SER A 20 17.03 21.87 25.17
N VAL A 21 17.26 20.78 25.89
CA VAL A 21 16.27 19.68 26.02
C VAL A 21 15.47 19.85 27.31
N SER A 22 14.17 20.15 27.15
CA SER A 22 13.26 20.34 28.28
C SER A 22 12.53 19.05 28.69
N GLU A 23 12.47 18.05 27.85
CA GLU A 23 11.70 16.84 28.12
C GLU A 23 12.23 15.65 27.28
N TYR A 24 12.35 14.48 27.92
CA TYR A 24 12.71 13.19 27.30
C TYR A 24 11.61 12.17 27.58
N VAL A 25 11.07 11.58 26.55
CA VAL A 25 10.13 10.46 26.63
C VAL A 25 10.71 9.29 25.83
N GLU A 26 11.03 8.20 26.52
CA GLU A 26 11.50 6.98 25.87
C GLU A 26 10.37 6.33 25.06
N LEU A 27 10.67 5.93 23.82
CA LEU A 27 9.73 5.24 22.96
C LEU A 27 10.02 3.74 22.96
N THR A 28 9.04 2.96 23.37
CA THR A 28 9.13 1.50 23.28
C THR A 28 9.03 1.08 21.81
N THR A 29 10.12 0.52 21.27
CA THR A 29 10.18 0.05 19.89
C THR A 29 10.66 -1.40 19.83
N GLN A 30 10.35 -2.09 18.73
CA GLN A 30 10.83 -3.45 18.48
C GLN A 30 12.26 -3.48 17.88
N SER A 31 12.94 -2.33 17.80
CA SER A 31 14.31 -2.29 17.29
C SER A 31 15.24 -3.13 18.15
N ARG A 32 16.05 -3.97 17.52
CA ARG A 32 17.04 -4.81 18.20
C ARG A 32 18.22 -3.98 18.73
N PHE A 33 18.71 -3.05 17.91
CA PHE A 33 19.97 -2.34 18.13
C PHE A 33 19.79 -0.89 18.58
N ASN A 34 18.66 -0.28 18.22
CA ASN A 34 18.42 1.13 18.45
C ASN A 34 17.45 1.38 19.59
N GLN A 35 17.67 2.48 20.32
CA GLN A 35 16.75 3.09 21.25
C GLN A 35 16.29 4.44 20.70
N PHE A 36 15.07 4.83 21.04
CA PHE A 36 14.46 6.05 20.52
C PHE A 36 13.88 6.87 21.66
N TYR A 37 14.10 8.17 21.58
CA TYR A 37 13.55 9.13 22.52
C TYR A 37 12.83 10.24 21.75
N LYS A 38 11.63 10.56 22.20
CA LYS A 38 10.96 11.79 21.82
C LYS A 38 11.46 12.89 22.75
N VAL A 39 12.04 13.95 22.19
CA VAL A 39 12.64 15.04 22.96
C VAL A 39 12.07 16.37 22.56
N LYS A 40 11.96 17.30 23.51
CA LYS A 40 11.49 18.64 23.25
C LYS A 40 12.67 19.62 23.30
N ARG A 41 12.92 20.33 22.18
CA ARG A 41 13.95 21.39 22.06
C ARG A 41 13.32 22.62 21.41
N PHE A 42 13.62 23.81 21.91
CA PHE A 42 13.10 25.08 21.37
C PHE A 42 11.57 25.06 21.15
N GLY A 43 10.84 24.45 22.10
CA GLY A 43 9.38 24.33 22.02
C GLY A 43 8.84 23.33 21.01
N ARG A 44 9.70 22.59 20.29
CA ARG A 44 9.32 21.59 19.28
C ARG A 44 9.74 20.20 19.67
N TRP A 45 9.00 19.21 19.16
CA TRP A 45 9.31 17.81 19.37
C TRP A 45 10.21 17.27 18.25
N PHE A 46 11.18 16.45 18.65
CA PHE A 46 12.11 15.72 17.78
C PHE A 46 12.22 14.27 18.22
N ILE A 47 12.80 13.43 17.37
CA ILE A 47 13.19 12.07 17.70
C ILE A 47 14.72 12.02 17.77
N LEU A 48 15.23 11.44 18.85
CA LEU A 48 16.61 10.99 18.95
C LEU A 48 16.65 9.49 18.75
N LYS A 49 17.42 9.03 17.76
CA LYS A 49 17.76 7.64 17.52
C LYS A 49 19.20 7.41 17.94
N GLY A 50 19.40 6.60 18.97
CA GLY A 50 20.72 6.18 19.43
C GLY A 50 20.85 4.66 19.46
N LEU A 51 22.04 4.16 19.74
CA LEU A 51 22.27 2.74 19.97
C LEU A 51 21.87 2.36 21.39
N LYS A 52 21.34 1.15 21.58
CA LYS A 52 21.18 0.60 22.92
C LYS A 52 22.53 0.43 23.62
N PRO A 53 22.59 0.52 24.96
CA PRO A 53 23.85 0.51 25.70
C PRO A 53 24.78 -0.65 25.34
N GLU A 54 24.23 -1.85 25.08
CA GLU A 54 24.97 -3.05 24.72
C GLU A 54 25.69 -2.95 23.35
N TYR A 55 25.26 -2.04 22.46
CA TYR A 55 25.84 -1.82 21.14
C TYR A 55 26.59 -0.49 20.98
N ALA A 56 26.44 0.41 21.95
CA ALA A 56 26.98 1.76 21.88
C ALA A 56 28.52 1.82 21.88
N SER A 57 29.19 0.81 22.43
CA SER A 57 30.66 0.69 22.45
C SER A 57 31.22 -0.11 21.26
N GLU A 58 30.37 -0.76 20.45
CA GLU A 58 30.81 -1.57 19.33
C GLU A 58 31.02 -0.72 18.06
N ALA A 59 32.26 -0.62 17.59
CA ALA A 59 32.66 0.21 16.45
C ALA A 59 31.82 -0.05 15.19
N LEU A 60 31.39 -1.29 14.97
CA LEU A 60 30.54 -1.66 13.86
C LEU A 60 29.20 -0.90 13.88
N TYR A 61 28.48 -0.95 15.00
CA TYR A 61 27.14 -0.31 15.09
C TYR A 61 27.25 1.22 15.08
N VAL A 62 28.29 1.77 15.72
CA VAL A 62 28.57 3.21 15.68
C VAL A 62 28.85 3.67 14.23
N SER A 63 29.61 2.88 13.46
CA SER A 63 29.87 3.19 12.06
C SER A 63 28.61 3.10 11.19
N LEU A 64 27.71 2.15 11.46
CA LEU A 64 26.42 2.04 10.78
C LEU A 64 25.50 3.23 11.10
N LEU A 65 25.42 3.65 12.36
CA LEU A 65 24.65 4.82 12.74
C LEU A 65 25.21 6.10 12.07
N LYS A 66 26.54 6.21 11.94
CA LYS A 66 27.17 7.32 11.23
C LYS A 66 26.82 7.32 9.75
N LYS A 67 26.91 6.17 9.09
CA LYS A 67 26.53 6.02 7.67
C LYS A 67 25.06 6.34 7.42
N GLU A 68 24.17 5.87 8.30
CA GLU A 68 22.74 6.21 8.24
C GLU A 68 22.51 7.72 8.28
N PHE A 69 23.22 8.42 9.19
CA PHE A 69 23.17 9.88 9.24
C PHE A 69 23.65 10.51 7.93
N GLU A 70 24.80 10.11 7.42
CA GLU A 70 25.41 10.66 6.20
C GLU A 70 24.45 10.51 5.01
N LEU A 71 23.80 9.36 4.86
CA LEU A 71 22.82 9.12 3.80
C LEU A 71 21.53 9.93 4.00
N SER A 72 20.97 9.88 5.20
CA SER A 72 19.65 10.48 5.46
C SER A 72 19.70 12.01 5.54
N ALA A 73 20.83 12.61 5.92
CA ALA A 73 21.00 14.06 5.99
C ALA A 73 21.00 14.74 4.60
N GLU A 74 21.33 13.99 3.52
CA GLU A 74 21.29 14.50 2.16
C GLU A 74 19.89 14.39 1.51
N LEU A 75 18.93 13.74 2.20
CA LEU A 75 17.60 13.54 1.67
C LEU A 75 16.68 14.71 2.03
N SER A 76 16.09 15.32 1.00
CA SER A 76 15.10 16.39 1.13
C SER A 76 13.89 16.09 0.26
N HIS A 77 12.84 15.50 0.86
CA HIS A 77 11.62 15.13 0.16
C HIS A 77 10.42 15.18 1.12
N PRO A 78 9.24 15.66 0.72
CA PRO A 78 8.08 15.79 1.61
C PRO A 78 7.63 14.46 2.24
N ASN A 79 7.89 13.34 1.57
CA ASN A 79 7.49 12.00 2.01
C ASN A 79 8.65 11.19 2.62
N ILE A 80 9.72 11.85 3.03
CA ILE A 80 10.85 11.27 3.77
C ILE A 80 11.01 12.04 5.07
N VAL A 81 11.40 11.35 6.14
CA VAL A 81 11.71 11.98 7.42
C VAL A 81 12.93 12.90 7.27
N VAL A 82 12.86 14.10 7.85
CA VAL A 82 13.99 15.04 7.84
C VAL A 82 14.97 14.66 8.95
N THR A 83 16.19 14.34 8.55
CA THR A 83 17.32 14.19 9.48
C THR A 83 17.96 15.57 9.70
N ILE A 84 18.13 15.97 10.97
CA ILE A 84 18.50 17.34 11.33
C ILE A 84 19.98 17.43 11.63
N LEU A 85 20.45 16.62 12.58
CA LEU A 85 21.87 16.62 12.98
C LEU A 85 22.24 15.28 13.62
N LYS A 86 23.55 15.06 13.74
CA LYS A 86 24.14 14.02 14.59
C LYS A 86 24.77 14.71 15.82
N GLU A 87 24.54 14.16 16.99
CA GLU A 87 25.11 14.66 18.23
C GLU A 87 25.65 13.52 19.08
N ASP A 88 26.55 13.86 20.01
CA ASP A 88 26.92 12.97 21.10
C ASP A 88 26.10 13.38 22.33
N ASN A 89 25.00 12.68 22.54
CA ASN A 89 24.03 13.04 23.57
C ASN A 89 24.49 12.51 24.94
N PRO A 90 24.54 13.35 26.00
CA PRO A 90 25.02 12.92 27.30
C PRO A 90 24.30 11.73 27.92
N ARG A 91 23.02 11.55 27.56
CA ARG A 91 22.17 10.49 28.11
C ARG A 91 22.24 9.16 27.31
N ILE A 92 22.41 9.23 26.01
CA ILE A 92 22.27 8.06 25.14
C ILE A 92 23.49 7.82 24.24
N GLY A 93 24.53 8.66 24.34
CA GLY A 93 25.71 8.60 23.48
C GLY A 93 25.43 9.07 22.05
N PRO A 94 26.17 8.53 21.06
CA PRO A 94 25.99 8.92 19.67
C PRO A 94 24.55 8.75 19.19
N ALA A 95 23.94 9.82 18.68
CA ALA A 95 22.54 9.86 18.29
C ALA A 95 22.31 10.68 17.03
N ILE A 96 21.26 10.33 16.30
CA ILE A 96 20.71 11.06 15.16
C ILE A 96 19.45 11.77 15.62
N MET A 97 19.38 13.09 15.45
CA MET A 97 18.16 13.86 15.66
C MET A 97 17.40 14.03 14.36
N MET A 98 16.12 13.72 14.38
CA MET A 98 15.21 13.83 13.25
C MET A 98 13.88 14.50 13.64
N GLU A 99 13.12 14.97 12.66
CA GLU A 99 11.79 15.54 12.91
C GLU A 99 10.88 14.51 13.62
N TYR A 100 10.07 15.00 14.54
CA TYR A 100 8.98 14.19 15.11
C TYR A 100 7.77 14.22 14.19
N ILE A 101 7.28 13.05 13.83
CA ILE A 101 6.08 12.89 13.01
C ILE A 101 4.89 12.57 13.93
N ASP A 102 3.93 13.51 14.01
CA ASP A 102 2.62 13.20 14.60
C ASP A 102 1.81 12.36 13.63
N GLY A 103 1.89 11.07 13.79
CA GLY A 103 1.34 10.11 12.85
C GLY A 103 1.15 8.72 13.46
N MET A 104 0.87 7.79 12.58
CA MET A 104 0.72 6.37 12.87
C MET A 104 1.46 5.55 11.81
N THR A 105 1.79 4.31 12.12
CA THR A 105 2.37 3.38 11.12
C THR A 105 1.36 3.04 10.03
N LEU A 106 1.84 2.55 8.89
CA LEU A 106 0.96 2.10 7.82
C LEU A 106 0.01 0.99 8.29
N ASN A 107 0.46 0.08 9.16
CA ASN A 107 -0.41 -0.96 9.74
C ASN A 107 -1.55 -0.37 10.56
N GLU A 108 -1.25 0.56 11.44
CA GLU A 108 -2.26 1.26 12.25
C GLU A 108 -3.22 2.06 11.35
N PHE A 109 -2.71 2.72 10.32
CA PHE A 109 -3.54 3.41 9.34
C PHE A 109 -4.50 2.44 8.62
N LEU A 110 -4.03 1.29 8.16
CA LEU A 110 -4.88 0.30 7.51
C LEU A 110 -5.94 -0.27 8.45
N ALA A 111 -5.64 -0.40 9.75
CA ALA A 111 -6.60 -0.83 10.76
C ALA A 111 -7.75 0.18 10.97
N THR A 112 -7.58 1.44 10.60
CA THR A 112 -8.67 2.45 10.62
C THR A 112 -9.68 2.30 9.49
N ASN A 113 -9.51 1.31 8.60
CA ASN A 113 -10.34 1.11 7.40
C ASN A 113 -10.42 2.35 6.50
N PRO A 114 -9.28 2.88 6.02
CA PRO A 114 -9.24 4.08 5.20
C PRO A 114 -9.96 3.90 3.86
N THR A 115 -10.47 5.00 3.30
CA THR A 115 -11.15 5.00 2.00
C THR A 115 -10.20 4.61 0.87
N VAL A 116 -10.75 4.28 -0.30
CA VAL A 116 -9.96 3.95 -1.50
C VAL A 116 -9.07 5.12 -1.91
N GLU A 117 -9.59 6.35 -1.81
CA GLU A 117 -8.87 7.59 -2.15
C GLU A 117 -7.70 7.82 -1.20
N GLN A 118 -7.90 7.62 0.11
CA GLN A 118 -6.85 7.74 1.13
C GLN A 118 -5.74 6.72 0.90
N ARG A 119 -6.10 5.45 0.66
CA ARG A 119 -5.14 4.39 0.31
C ARG A 119 -4.39 4.71 -0.98
N GLN A 120 -5.07 5.26 -1.98
CA GLN A 120 -4.45 5.61 -3.25
C GLN A 120 -3.47 6.78 -3.09
N LYS A 121 -3.80 7.79 -2.26
CA LYS A 121 -2.88 8.87 -1.90
C LYS A 121 -1.60 8.32 -1.28
N VAL A 122 -1.71 7.41 -0.31
CA VAL A 122 -0.56 6.77 0.35
C VAL A 122 0.33 6.04 -0.65
N VAL A 123 -0.26 5.25 -1.56
CA VAL A 123 0.50 4.52 -2.59
C VAL A 123 1.27 5.45 -3.52
N LEU A 124 0.63 6.55 -3.96
CA LEU A 124 1.28 7.50 -4.87
C LEU A 124 2.43 8.24 -4.20
N GLN A 125 2.26 8.68 -2.96
CA GLN A 125 3.30 9.35 -2.19
C GLN A 125 4.47 8.41 -1.86
N LEU A 126 4.19 7.13 -1.59
CA LEU A 126 5.24 6.13 -1.36
C LEU A 126 6.07 5.89 -2.62
N LEU A 127 5.43 5.79 -3.79
CA LEU A 127 6.12 5.66 -5.08
C LEU A 127 6.96 6.90 -5.41
N ASP A 128 6.45 8.09 -5.10
CA ASP A 128 7.15 9.36 -5.30
C ASP A 128 8.44 9.42 -4.46
N ALA A 129 8.34 9.08 -3.17
CA ALA A 129 9.50 8.97 -2.28
C ALA A 129 10.51 7.92 -2.75
N MET A 130 10.04 6.74 -3.18
CA MET A 130 10.92 5.70 -3.73
C MET A 130 11.62 6.17 -5.00
N GLN A 131 10.92 6.83 -5.91
CA GLN A 131 11.52 7.39 -7.12
C GLN A 131 12.61 8.41 -6.79
N TYR A 132 12.39 9.25 -5.78
CA TYR A 132 13.38 10.23 -5.33
C TYR A 132 14.65 9.56 -4.79
N ILE A 133 14.56 8.61 -3.86
CA ILE A 133 15.75 7.93 -3.31
C ILE A 133 16.48 7.11 -4.37
N HIS A 134 15.75 6.43 -5.25
CA HIS A 134 16.35 5.66 -6.35
C HIS A 134 17.06 6.56 -7.36
N SER A 135 16.59 7.80 -7.62
CA SER A 135 17.26 8.77 -8.47
C SER A 135 18.62 9.22 -7.90
N LYS A 136 18.78 9.13 -6.57
CA LYS A 136 20.04 9.36 -5.86
C LYS A 136 20.88 8.08 -5.68
N GLN A 137 20.50 6.99 -6.35
CA GLN A 137 21.16 5.68 -6.25
C GLN A 137 21.12 5.06 -4.85
N ILE A 138 20.16 5.47 -4.03
CA ILE A 138 19.92 4.94 -2.68
C ILE A 138 18.82 3.89 -2.77
N THR A 139 19.09 2.70 -2.24
CA THR A 139 18.11 1.61 -2.03
C THR A 139 17.81 1.51 -0.55
N HIS A 140 16.52 1.54 -0.15
CA HIS A 140 16.14 1.54 1.27
C HIS A 140 16.42 0.22 1.97
N ARG A 141 16.23 -0.90 1.29
CA ARG A 141 16.50 -2.29 1.72
C ARG A 141 15.65 -2.83 2.90
N ASP A 142 14.98 -1.97 3.65
CA ASP A 142 14.09 -2.36 4.77
C ASP A 142 12.72 -1.68 4.68
N LEU A 143 12.18 -1.59 3.46
CA LEU A 143 10.87 -1.00 3.25
C LEU A 143 9.78 -1.96 3.77
N LYS A 144 9.07 -1.54 4.81
CA LYS A 144 8.00 -2.31 5.48
C LYS A 144 6.99 -1.38 6.15
N PRO A 145 5.79 -1.84 6.48
CA PRO A 145 4.74 -0.99 7.05
C PRO A 145 5.13 -0.24 8.33
N SER A 146 6.01 -0.80 9.18
CA SER A 146 6.49 -0.13 10.39
C SER A 146 7.46 1.03 10.10
N ASN A 147 8.10 1.05 8.93
CA ASN A 147 9.01 2.11 8.49
C ASN A 147 8.30 3.15 7.60
N ILE A 148 6.97 3.11 7.53
CA ILE A 148 6.13 4.05 6.81
C ILE A 148 5.16 4.67 7.80
N LEU A 149 5.35 5.96 8.10
CA LEU A 149 4.43 6.72 8.92
C LEU A 149 3.43 7.49 8.04
N ILE A 150 2.21 7.61 8.54
CA ILE A 150 1.14 8.41 7.93
C ILE A 150 0.79 9.52 8.92
N THR A 151 0.99 10.78 8.54
CA THR A 151 0.69 11.92 9.41
C THR A 151 -0.80 12.00 9.75
N ARG A 152 -1.15 12.33 10.99
CA ARG A 152 -2.56 12.55 11.40
C ARG A 152 -3.19 13.68 10.62
N ASN A 153 -2.43 14.73 10.41
CA ASN A 153 -2.90 15.88 9.64
C ASN A 153 -2.46 15.76 8.18
N GLY A 154 -3.44 15.66 7.28
CA GLY A 154 -3.23 15.60 5.85
C GLY A 154 -2.90 14.22 5.28
N LEU A 155 -2.76 13.16 6.09
CA LEU A 155 -2.46 11.79 5.65
C LEU A 155 -1.27 11.74 4.68
N ASN A 156 -0.15 12.35 5.07
CA ASN A 156 1.07 12.34 4.26
C ASN A 156 1.98 11.20 4.70
N VAL A 157 2.54 10.52 3.71
CA VAL A 157 3.55 9.47 3.94
C VAL A 157 4.85 10.12 4.41
N LYS A 158 5.52 9.46 5.34
CA LYS A 158 6.90 9.72 5.76
C LYS A 158 7.64 8.38 5.86
N ILE A 159 8.56 8.13 4.95
CA ILE A 159 9.48 6.98 5.05
C ILE A 159 10.52 7.32 6.10
N ILE A 160 10.75 6.37 7.01
CA ILE A 160 11.72 6.49 8.10
C ILE A 160 12.73 5.34 8.02
N ASP A 161 13.86 5.50 8.71
CA ASP A 161 14.87 4.45 8.97
C ASP A 161 15.63 3.97 7.73
N PHE A 162 16.73 4.65 7.42
CA PHE A 162 17.67 4.32 6.34
C PHE A 162 18.87 3.48 6.83
N GLY A 163 18.78 2.89 8.02
CA GLY A 163 19.88 2.17 8.67
C GLY A 163 20.44 0.97 7.90
N LEU A 164 19.71 0.44 6.93
CA LEU A 164 20.14 -0.67 6.07
C LEU A 164 20.45 -0.25 4.63
N ALA A 165 20.30 1.02 4.30
CA ALA A 165 20.42 1.50 2.91
C ALA A 165 21.79 1.24 2.26
N ASP A 166 22.86 1.12 3.08
CA ASP A 166 24.24 0.83 2.61
C ASP A 166 24.88 -0.35 3.37
N ALA A 167 24.11 -1.25 3.96
CA ALA A 167 24.64 -2.36 4.74
C ALA A 167 25.06 -3.54 3.83
N ASP A 168 26.34 -3.66 3.53
CA ASP A 168 26.91 -4.84 2.84
C ASP A 168 26.71 -6.14 3.62
N ASN A 169 26.42 -6.04 4.92
CA ASN A 169 26.24 -7.15 5.83
C ASN A 169 24.78 -7.34 6.29
N TYR A 170 23.80 -7.23 5.39
CA TYR A 170 22.37 -7.43 5.69
C TYR A 170 22.09 -8.73 6.47
N ALA A 171 22.89 -9.77 6.26
CA ALA A 171 22.76 -11.06 6.95
C ALA A 171 22.89 -10.96 8.49
N ILE A 172 23.60 -9.96 9.01
CA ILE A 172 23.80 -9.72 10.46
C ILE A 172 22.51 -9.22 11.11
N PHE A 173 21.65 -8.54 10.34
CA PHE A 173 20.44 -7.87 10.81
C PHE A 173 19.17 -8.71 10.65
N LYS A 174 19.28 -9.99 10.23
CA LYS A 174 18.14 -10.90 10.04
C LYS A 174 17.26 -10.97 11.28
N GLN A 175 15.98 -10.71 11.10
CA GLN A 175 14.95 -10.95 12.10
C GLN A 175 14.74 -12.44 12.33
N PRO A 176 14.35 -12.90 13.55
CA PRO A 176 13.99 -14.28 13.81
C PRO A 176 12.85 -14.74 12.88
N ALA A 177 12.87 -16.00 12.48
CA ALA A 177 11.82 -16.64 11.70
C ALA A 177 10.43 -16.47 12.36
N GLY A 178 9.46 -15.90 11.62
CA GLY A 178 8.07 -15.78 12.09
C GLY A 178 7.35 -14.49 11.68
N THR A 179 8.09 -13.45 11.28
CA THR A 179 7.47 -12.21 10.76
C THR A 179 7.39 -12.29 9.23
N VAL A 180 6.27 -11.85 8.64
CA VAL A 180 6.16 -11.71 7.18
C VAL A 180 7.35 -10.89 6.70
N SER A 181 8.25 -11.52 5.96
CA SER A 181 9.46 -10.86 5.49
C SER A 181 9.11 -10.03 4.26
N TYR A 182 9.34 -8.72 4.34
CA TYR A 182 9.28 -7.82 3.18
C TYR A 182 10.59 -7.82 2.39
N ALA A 183 11.61 -8.50 2.91
CA ALA A 183 12.91 -8.59 2.27
C ALA A 183 12.85 -9.40 0.97
N ALA A 184 13.46 -8.86 -0.06
CA ALA A 184 13.55 -9.53 -1.36
C ALA A 184 14.49 -10.75 -1.30
N PRO A 185 14.28 -11.79 -2.13
CA PRO A 185 15.06 -13.01 -2.11
C PRO A 185 16.58 -12.80 -2.24
N GLU A 186 17.00 -11.86 -3.09
CA GLU A 186 18.41 -11.52 -3.30
C GLU A 186 19.08 -10.97 -2.04
N GLN A 187 18.35 -10.34 -1.12
CA GLN A 187 18.90 -9.88 0.17
C GLN A 187 19.31 -11.04 1.08
N MET A 188 18.77 -12.22 0.85
CA MET A 188 19.13 -13.45 1.60
C MET A 188 20.26 -14.23 0.95
N THR A 189 20.71 -13.80 -0.23
CA THR A 189 21.76 -14.49 -1.01
C THR A 189 23.07 -13.73 -0.87
N SER A 190 24.10 -14.37 -0.34
CA SER A 190 25.41 -13.76 -0.20
C SER A 190 26.01 -13.43 -1.58
N GLY A 191 26.51 -12.21 -1.74
CA GLY A 191 27.12 -11.75 -2.99
C GLY A 191 26.13 -11.39 -4.10
N ALA A 192 24.82 -11.44 -3.85
CA ALA A 192 23.83 -10.97 -4.82
C ALA A 192 23.91 -9.44 -4.97
N MET A 193 23.73 -8.96 -6.19
CA MET A 193 23.66 -7.53 -6.47
C MET A 193 22.34 -6.97 -5.93
N ILE A 194 22.42 -5.93 -5.12
CA ILE A 194 21.28 -5.21 -4.56
C ILE A 194 21.14 -3.88 -5.30
N ASP A 195 19.96 -3.63 -5.86
CA ASP A 195 19.61 -2.37 -6.51
C ASP A 195 18.17 -1.93 -6.15
N CYS A 196 17.66 -0.88 -6.79
CA CYS A 196 16.34 -0.32 -6.53
C CYS A 196 15.19 -1.34 -6.68
N ARG A 197 15.39 -2.42 -7.43
CA ARG A 197 14.38 -3.49 -7.63
C ARG A 197 14.16 -4.32 -6.36
N THR A 198 15.05 -4.24 -5.40
CA THR A 198 14.87 -4.80 -4.04
C THR A 198 13.72 -4.09 -3.32
N ASP A 199 13.68 -2.75 -3.35
CA ASP A 199 12.59 -1.97 -2.77
C ASP A 199 11.26 -2.18 -3.54
N ILE A 200 11.33 -2.42 -4.86
CA ILE A 200 10.16 -2.77 -5.67
C ILE A 200 9.50 -4.06 -5.20
N TYR A 201 10.28 -5.06 -4.80
CA TYR A 201 9.73 -6.28 -4.21
C TYR A 201 8.97 -5.99 -2.92
N SER A 202 9.59 -5.28 -1.99
CA SER A 202 8.98 -4.88 -0.71
C SER A 202 7.72 -4.05 -0.94
N PHE A 203 7.76 -3.09 -1.87
CA PHE A 203 6.61 -2.30 -2.28
C PHE A 203 5.46 -3.17 -2.83
N GLY A 204 5.76 -4.21 -3.59
CA GLY A 204 4.76 -5.15 -4.11
C GLY A 204 3.96 -5.81 -2.99
N LEU A 205 4.62 -6.25 -1.91
CA LEU A 205 3.97 -6.81 -0.72
C LEU A 205 3.12 -5.76 0.00
N ILE A 206 3.66 -4.57 0.21
CA ILE A 206 2.95 -3.44 0.81
C ILE A 206 1.70 -3.05 -0.02
N LEU A 207 1.82 -2.99 -1.34
CA LEU A 207 0.70 -2.71 -2.24
C LEU A 207 -0.43 -3.75 -2.11
N ASN A 208 -0.07 -5.02 -1.91
CA ASN A 208 -1.04 -6.09 -1.70
C ASN A 208 -1.79 -5.93 -0.36
N GLU A 209 -1.13 -5.44 0.69
CA GLU A 209 -1.77 -5.13 1.97
C GLU A 209 -2.70 -3.92 1.88
N ILE A 210 -2.24 -2.84 1.23
CA ILE A 210 -3.06 -1.63 1.03
C ILE A 210 -4.29 -1.94 0.17
N PHE A 211 -4.13 -2.77 -0.87
CA PHE A 211 -5.18 -3.11 -1.82
C PHE A 211 -5.24 -4.62 -2.11
N PRO A 212 -5.77 -5.44 -1.21
CA PRO A 212 -5.92 -6.87 -1.45
C PRO A 212 -6.69 -7.12 -2.76
N LYS A 213 -6.09 -7.89 -3.68
CA LYS A 213 -6.69 -8.31 -4.98
C LYS A 213 -6.86 -7.20 -6.05
N LYS A 214 -6.78 -5.90 -5.72
CA LYS A 214 -7.04 -4.82 -6.71
C LYS A 214 -5.96 -4.73 -7.79
N TYR A 215 -4.71 -4.86 -7.41
CA TYR A 215 -3.53 -4.71 -8.27
C TYR A 215 -2.74 -6.00 -8.45
N GLY A 216 -3.39 -7.16 -8.43
CA GLY A 216 -2.75 -8.47 -8.41
C GLY A 216 -1.72 -8.73 -9.52
N THR A 217 -1.93 -8.19 -10.74
CA THR A 217 -0.96 -8.30 -11.83
C THR A 217 0.30 -7.47 -11.56
N ILE A 218 0.14 -6.27 -11.00
CA ILE A 218 1.25 -5.38 -10.63
C ILE A 218 2.02 -5.99 -9.47
N VAL A 219 1.33 -6.42 -8.41
CA VAL A 219 1.92 -7.10 -7.26
C VAL A 219 2.77 -8.29 -7.71
N ARG A 220 2.21 -9.20 -8.52
CA ARG A 220 2.90 -10.38 -9.02
C ARG A 220 4.17 -10.02 -9.81
N LYS A 221 4.15 -8.93 -10.59
CA LYS A 221 5.33 -8.48 -11.30
C LYS A 221 6.36 -7.86 -10.34
N CYS A 222 5.95 -7.09 -9.36
CA CYS A 222 6.86 -6.56 -8.33
C CYS A 222 7.54 -7.66 -7.54
N THR A 223 6.82 -8.75 -7.20
CA THR A 223 7.28 -9.82 -6.30
C THR A 223 7.90 -11.02 -7.03
N GLN A 224 8.37 -10.85 -8.27
CA GLN A 224 9.14 -11.89 -8.96
C GLN A 224 10.43 -12.19 -8.19
N SER A 225 10.81 -13.48 -8.12
CA SER A 225 12.03 -13.90 -7.43
C SER A 225 13.28 -13.31 -8.09
N ASP A 226 13.33 -13.33 -9.42
CA ASP A 226 14.40 -12.70 -10.20
C ASP A 226 14.13 -11.19 -10.35
N PRO A 227 15.04 -10.31 -9.87
CA PRO A 227 14.92 -8.86 -10.03
C PRO A 227 14.75 -8.40 -11.48
N SER A 228 15.32 -9.14 -12.45
CA SER A 228 15.22 -8.79 -13.88
C SER A 228 13.79 -8.87 -14.44
N HIS A 229 12.93 -9.65 -13.82
CA HIS A 229 11.52 -9.80 -14.20
C HIS A 229 10.57 -8.81 -13.49
N ARG A 230 11.09 -7.99 -12.57
CA ARG A 230 10.32 -6.94 -11.89
C ARG A 230 10.17 -5.70 -12.77
N TYR A 231 9.52 -4.67 -12.26
CA TYR A 231 9.60 -3.31 -12.84
C TYR A 231 11.02 -2.78 -12.68
N ALA A 232 11.46 -1.96 -13.63
CA ALA A 232 12.81 -1.39 -13.58
C ALA A 232 12.94 -0.29 -12.52
N ASN A 233 11.86 0.46 -12.26
CA ASN A 233 11.84 1.60 -11.34
C ASN A 233 10.43 1.87 -10.81
N ALA A 234 10.30 2.76 -9.82
CA ALA A 234 9.02 3.13 -9.21
C ALA A 234 8.08 3.88 -10.16
N ALA A 235 8.61 4.63 -11.14
CA ALA A 235 7.80 5.34 -12.14
C ALA A 235 7.04 4.35 -13.04
N ASP A 236 7.66 3.24 -13.43
CA ASP A 236 6.98 2.20 -14.23
C ASP A 236 5.78 1.61 -13.49
N ILE A 237 5.89 1.44 -12.17
CA ILE A 237 4.77 0.97 -11.33
C ILE A 237 3.67 2.03 -11.30
N GLN A 238 4.02 3.30 -11.12
CA GLN A 238 3.06 4.40 -11.11
C GLN A 238 2.29 4.48 -12.44
N HIS A 239 2.98 4.35 -13.57
CA HIS A 239 2.36 4.26 -14.90
C HIS A 239 1.43 3.04 -15.03
N ALA A 240 1.84 1.89 -14.53
CA ALA A 240 1.02 0.68 -14.56
C ALA A 240 -0.27 0.84 -13.74
N ILE A 241 -0.19 1.41 -12.53
CA ILE A 241 -1.34 1.72 -11.67
C ILE A 241 -2.27 2.72 -12.36
N HIS A 242 -1.73 3.79 -12.94
CA HIS A 242 -2.50 4.80 -13.66
C HIS A 242 -3.23 4.18 -14.86
N ARG A 243 -2.52 3.44 -15.71
CA ARG A 243 -3.08 2.75 -16.87
C ARG A 243 -4.22 1.79 -16.49
N GLN A 244 -4.02 0.97 -15.44
CA GLN A 244 -5.06 0.05 -14.96
C GLN A 244 -6.31 0.80 -14.47
N THR A 245 -6.13 1.94 -13.82
CA THR A 245 -7.24 2.76 -13.32
C THR A 245 -8.01 3.41 -14.45
N GLN A 246 -7.33 3.93 -15.48
CA GLN A 246 -7.97 4.52 -16.66
C GLN A 246 -8.73 3.47 -17.47
N LEU A 247 -8.13 2.32 -17.72
CA LEU A 247 -8.79 1.22 -18.44
C LEU A 247 -10.09 0.78 -17.75
N ARG A 248 -10.09 0.67 -16.42
CA ARG A 248 -11.32 0.33 -15.67
C ARG A 248 -12.41 1.39 -15.80
N LYS A 249 -12.05 2.67 -15.81
CA LYS A 249 -13.01 3.78 -16.02
C LYS A 249 -13.65 3.74 -17.42
N LEU A 250 -12.94 3.27 -18.43
CA LEU A 250 -13.45 3.16 -19.80
C LEU A 250 -14.26 1.87 -20.02
N ILE A 251 -13.79 0.74 -19.53
CA ILE A 251 -14.39 -0.57 -19.78
C ILE A 251 -15.71 -0.74 -19.03
N LEU A 252 -15.81 -0.27 -17.78
CA LEU A 252 -17.00 -0.46 -16.96
C LEU A 252 -18.29 0.12 -17.58
N PRO A 253 -18.34 1.37 -18.07
CA PRO A 253 -19.53 1.91 -18.75
C PRO A 253 -19.83 1.19 -20.07
N ILE A 254 -18.83 0.71 -20.78
CA ILE A 254 -19.03 -0.07 -22.01
C ILE A 254 -19.72 -1.40 -21.69
N ILE A 255 -19.24 -2.14 -20.69
CA ILE A 255 -19.87 -3.39 -20.26
C ILE A 255 -21.32 -3.12 -19.83
N LEU A 256 -21.55 -2.07 -19.03
CA LEU A 256 -22.90 -1.72 -18.56
C LEU A 256 -23.83 -1.37 -19.73
N SER A 257 -23.36 -0.62 -20.73
CA SER A 257 -24.15 -0.29 -21.93
C SER A 257 -24.48 -1.53 -22.76
N VAL A 258 -23.53 -2.46 -22.93
CA VAL A 258 -23.78 -3.72 -23.63
C VAL A 258 -24.82 -4.58 -22.90
N LEU A 259 -24.70 -4.70 -21.55
CA LEU A 259 -25.69 -5.42 -20.75
C LEU A 259 -27.09 -4.80 -20.85
N LEU A 260 -27.17 -3.47 -20.89
CA LEU A 260 -28.43 -2.74 -20.99
C LEU A 260 -29.08 -2.96 -22.39
N LEU A 261 -28.26 -2.92 -23.44
CA LEU A 261 -28.72 -3.19 -24.81
C LEU A 261 -29.18 -4.65 -24.98
N THR A 262 -28.46 -5.62 -24.41
CA THR A 262 -28.86 -7.04 -24.47
C THR A 262 -30.16 -7.28 -23.70
N ALA A 263 -30.33 -6.65 -22.53
CA ALA A 263 -31.58 -6.73 -21.76
C ALA A 263 -32.76 -6.11 -22.53
N LEU A 264 -32.55 -4.93 -23.15
CA LEU A 264 -33.57 -4.27 -23.97
C LEU A 264 -33.93 -5.12 -25.17
N PHE A 265 -32.94 -5.69 -25.88
CA PHE A 265 -33.19 -6.60 -27.00
C PHE A 265 -34.02 -7.80 -26.57
N PHE A 266 -33.69 -8.40 -25.42
CA PHE A 266 -34.45 -9.54 -24.90
C PHE A 266 -35.90 -9.19 -24.55
N LEU A 267 -36.15 -8.02 -23.95
CA LEU A 267 -37.50 -7.53 -23.67
C LEU A 267 -38.32 -7.26 -24.95
N LEU A 268 -37.69 -6.65 -25.96
CA LEU A 268 -38.35 -6.40 -27.27
C LEU A 268 -38.64 -7.71 -28.01
N PHE A 269 -37.70 -8.65 -27.99
CA PHE A 269 -37.87 -9.97 -28.61
C PHE A 269 -39.00 -10.76 -28.00
N ASN A 270 -39.10 -10.80 -26.64
CA ASN A 270 -40.24 -11.47 -25.99
C ASN A 270 -41.55 -10.78 -26.30
N ARG A 271 -41.61 -9.44 -26.35
CA ARG A 271 -42.80 -8.70 -26.69
C ARG A 271 -43.30 -8.98 -28.10
N THR A 272 -42.37 -9.16 -29.07
CA THR A 272 -42.73 -9.51 -30.44
C THR A 272 -43.23 -10.95 -30.57
N ASN A 273 -42.68 -11.87 -29.79
CA ASN A 273 -43.15 -13.27 -29.77
C ASN A 273 -44.56 -13.37 -29.15
N ASP A 274 -44.84 -12.65 -28.05
CA ASP A 274 -46.19 -12.61 -27.47
C ASP A 274 -47.21 -12.02 -28.45
N ALA A 275 -46.84 -10.97 -29.20
CA ALA A 275 -47.71 -10.38 -30.21
C ALA A 275 -48.00 -11.33 -31.38
N ASN A 276 -47.01 -12.17 -31.77
CA ASN A 276 -47.20 -13.18 -32.84
C ASN A 276 -48.01 -14.39 -32.37
N THR A 277 -48.06 -14.68 -31.07
CA THR A 277 -48.87 -15.78 -30.52
C THR A 277 -50.37 -15.47 -30.61
N TYR A 278 -50.75 -14.19 -30.61
CA TYR A 278 -52.16 -13.74 -30.70
C TYR A 278 -52.63 -13.43 -32.13
N SER A 279 -51.82 -13.59 -33.13
CA SER A 279 -52.16 -13.17 -34.52
C SER A 279 -52.15 -14.27 -35.56
N ASN A 280 -52.25 -15.54 -35.20
CA ASN A 280 -52.46 -16.59 -36.17
C ASN A 280 -53.96 -16.90 -36.31
N PRO A 281 -54.66 -16.34 -37.34
CA PRO A 281 -56.11 -16.55 -37.50
C PRO A 281 -56.43 -18.05 -37.77
N GLN A 282 -55.47 -18.82 -38.29
CA GLN A 282 -55.63 -20.25 -38.45
C GLN A 282 -55.64 -21.00 -37.12
N GLN A 283 -54.80 -20.58 -36.17
CA GLN A 283 -54.80 -21.24 -34.85
C GLN A 283 -56.06 -20.91 -34.09
N ALA A 284 -56.57 -19.69 -34.16
CA ALA A 284 -57.85 -19.32 -33.55
C ALA A 284 -59.02 -20.13 -34.13
N MET A 285 -59.05 -20.31 -35.44
CA MET A 285 -60.05 -21.18 -36.11
C MET A 285 -59.94 -22.65 -35.68
N ILE A 286 -58.70 -23.14 -35.53
CA ILE A 286 -58.42 -24.50 -35.05
C ILE A 286 -58.89 -24.68 -33.62
N ASP A 287 -58.56 -23.74 -32.71
CA ASP A 287 -58.96 -23.79 -31.32
C ASP A 287 -60.52 -23.68 -31.16
N GLU A 288 -61.14 -22.84 -31.98
CA GLU A 288 -62.60 -22.73 -32.06
C GLU A 288 -63.26 -24.03 -32.54
N ALA A 289 -62.72 -24.65 -33.62
CA ALA A 289 -63.15 -25.93 -34.14
C ALA A 289 -63.00 -27.07 -33.10
N PHE A 290 -61.84 -27.10 -32.38
CA PHE A 290 -61.66 -28.07 -31.29
C PHE A 290 -62.65 -27.85 -30.15
N THR A 291 -62.96 -26.61 -29.82
CA THR A 291 -63.95 -26.27 -28.78
C THR A 291 -65.35 -26.72 -29.20
N GLU A 292 -65.75 -26.55 -30.45
CA GLU A 292 -67.01 -27.03 -30.98
C GLU A 292 -67.08 -28.57 -31.04
N ILE A 293 -66.00 -29.23 -31.44
CA ILE A 293 -65.89 -30.69 -31.41
C ILE A 293 -66.04 -31.22 -29.96
N ASP A 294 -65.36 -30.61 -29.03
CA ASP A 294 -65.39 -31.03 -27.64
C ASP A 294 -66.79 -30.85 -27.00
N LYS A 295 -67.49 -29.78 -27.34
CA LYS A 295 -68.92 -29.60 -26.95
C LYS A 295 -69.83 -30.69 -27.47
N ILE A 296 -69.59 -31.22 -28.66
CA ILE A 296 -70.42 -32.26 -29.24
C ILE A 296 -70.05 -33.65 -28.69
N TYR A 297 -68.75 -33.92 -28.54
CA TYR A 297 -68.31 -35.28 -28.17
C TYR A 297 -68.20 -35.51 -26.67
N ARG A 298 -67.99 -34.48 -25.84
CA ARG A 298 -67.87 -34.64 -24.41
C ARG A 298 -69.13 -35.23 -23.76
N PRO A 299 -70.39 -34.76 -24.05
CA PRO A 299 -71.59 -35.39 -23.54
C PRO A 299 -71.76 -36.85 -23.98
N TYR A 300 -71.28 -37.19 -25.18
CA TYR A 300 -71.35 -38.55 -25.70
C TYR A 300 -70.34 -39.47 -24.99
N MET A 301 -69.18 -39.02 -24.75
CA MET A 301 -68.14 -39.75 -24.00
C MET A 301 -68.55 -39.92 -22.52
N ASP A 302 -69.12 -38.90 -21.92
CA ASP A 302 -69.63 -38.96 -20.57
C ASP A 302 -70.78 -39.96 -20.43
N SER A 303 -71.68 -40.06 -21.42
CA SER A 303 -72.77 -41.05 -21.41
C SER A 303 -72.25 -42.48 -21.60
N LEU A 304 -71.18 -42.66 -22.42
CA LEU A 304 -70.54 -43.97 -22.60
C LEU A 304 -69.81 -44.41 -21.32
N THR A 305 -69.14 -43.51 -20.64
CA THR A 305 -68.46 -43.82 -19.38
C THR A 305 -69.41 -44.09 -18.25
N GLN A 306 -70.53 -43.38 -18.17
CA GLN A 306 -71.63 -43.69 -17.20
C GLN A 306 -72.30 -45.03 -17.51
N GLY A 307 -72.46 -45.37 -18.81
CA GLY A 307 -73.03 -46.67 -19.17
C GLY A 307 -72.12 -47.87 -18.88
N LEU A 308 -70.83 -47.70 -18.81
CA LEU A 308 -69.86 -48.74 -18.43
C LEU A 308 -69.80 -49.06 -16.94
N PHE A 309 -70.30 -48.15 -16.09
CA PHE A 309 -70.32 -48.34 -14.63
C PHE A 309 -71.66 -48.98 -14.12
N VAL A 310 -72.61 -49.23 -15.01
CA VAL A 310 -73.95 -49.87 -14.63
C VAL A 310 -73.94 -51.40 -14.76
N TYR A 311 -72.88 -51.98 -15.30
CA TYR A 311 -72.71 -53.44 -15.36
C TYR A 311 -71.47 -53.87 -14.55
N ARG A 312 -71.54 -53.72 -13.25
CA ARG A 312 -70.76 -54.50 -12.30
C ARG A 312 -71.58 -54.79 -11.06
#